data_51d8440022625687188cc6775f2be52d
#
_entry.id   51d8440022625687188cc6775f2be52d
#
_cell.length_a   1.000
_cell.length_b   1.000
_cell.length_c   1.000
_cell.angle_alpha   90.00
_cell.angle_beta   90.00
_cell.angle_gamma   90.00
#
_symmetry.space_group_name_H-M   'P 1'
#
loop_
_entity.id
_entity.type
_entity.pdbx_description
1 polymer ?
#
loop_
_entity_poly.entity_id
_entity_poly.type
_entity_poly.pdbx_seq_one_letter_code
_entity_poly.pdbx_strand_id
1 'polypeptide(L)'
;MTELQGLIETDRLATLSINGSNSLYWDNVAGLYTSVIIWIPLAITAIFLLIRNINSKRLLLVLLMVVLTIVLCDQLSSSVFKPLVHRLRPTRDPYILDMVDTIKGYRGGLYGFFSGHAANSFGIVTLFILLVKDKWFSIAVLVWAIINSLIRTYIGVHFLGDIIVGAIVGCLLGSFTYWIYNLVTRNDRDRWNVHNSSILYTSSGFMRSDVFMFLCVLFGSYSVIMIGACFTI
;
A
#
# COMPACT_ATOMS: atom_id res chain seq x y z
N MET A 1 11.34 32.09 11.95
CA MET A 1 10.49 30.94 11.62
C MET A 1 10.54 29.95 12.76
N THR A 2 9.42 29.47 13.26
CA THR A 2 9.44 28.39 14.26
C THR A 2 9.91 27.08 13.58
N GLU A 3 10.50 26.16 14.34
CA GLU A 3 10.93 24.84 13.81
C GLU A 3 9.79 24.14 13.05
N LEU A 4 8.57 24.22 13.59
CA LEU A 4 7.38 23.63 12.95
C LEU A 4 7.07 24.27 11.59
N GLN A 5 7.20 25.59 11.46
CA GLN A 5 7.01 26.27 10.16
C GLN A 5 8.07 25.83 9.15
N GLY A 6 9.31 25.60 9.58
CA GLY A 6 10.37 25.06 8.73
C GLY A 6 10.08 23.65 8.23
N LEU A 7 9.53 22.76 9.09
CA LEU A 7 9.13 21.40 8.72
C LEU A 7 7.97 21.40 7.71
N ILE A 8 6.96 22.27 7.91
CA ILE A 8 5.84 22.39 6.99
C ILE A 8 6.30 22.86 5.61
N GLU A 9 7.20 23.85 5.55
CA GLU A 9 7.73 24.36 4.30
C GLU A 9 8.59 23.31 3.58
N THR A 10 9.42 22.57 4.31
CA THR A 10 10.21 21.46 3.76
C THR A 10 9.29 20.39 3.16
N ASP A 11 8.19 20.04 3.83
CA ASP A 11 7.23 19.06 3.31
C ASP A 11 6.50 19.56 2.06
N ARG A 12 6.17 20.87 1.97
CA ARG A 12 5.63 21.49 0.75
C ARG A 12 6.60 21.35 -0.42
N LEU A 13 7.87 21.76 -0.22
CA LEU A 13 8.89 21.69 -1.26
C LEU A 13 9.16 20.25 -1.70
N ALA A 14 9.30 19.32 -0.76
CA ALA A 14 9.45 17.89 -1.06
C ALA A 14 8.25 17.32 -1.82
N THR A 15 7.04 17.76 -1.48
CA THR A 15 5.83 17.36 -2.19
C THR A 15 5.83 17.88 -3.63
N LEU A 16 6.13 19.17 -3.83
CA LEU A 16 6.19 19.78 -5.16
C LEU A 16 7.28 19.16 -6.05
N SER A 17 8.39 18.69 -5.47
CA SER A 17 9.45 18.01 -6.23
C SER A 17 9.04 16.64 -6.79
N ILE A 18 7.97 16.04 -6.25
CA ILE A 18 7.42 14.75 -6.69
C ILE A 18 6.13 14.94 -7.49
N ASN A 19 5.43 16.05 -7.27
CA ASN A 19 4.11 16.30 -7.84
C ASN A 19 4.20 16.64 -9.33
N GLY A 20 3.42 15.88 -10.11
CA GLY A 20 3.29 16.09 -11.54
C GLY A 20 4.56 15.86 -12.36
N SER A 21 4.41 15.99 -13.64
CA SER A 21 5.53 16.07 -14.58
C SER A 21 5.05 16.74 -15.84
N ASN A 22 5.94 17.32 -16.65
CA ASN A 22 5.59 17.86 -17.97
C ASN A 22 5.42 16.75 -19.03
N SER A 23 5.15 15.51 -18.60
CA SER A 23 5.07 14.33 -19.46
C SER A 23 3.70 13.67 -19.37
N LEU A 24 2.93 13.76 -20.46
CA LEU A 24 1.65 13.08 -20.59
C LEU A 24 1.77 11.56 -20.35
N TYR A 25 2.93 10.97 -20.71
CA TYR A 25 3.18 9.56 -20.47
C TYR A 25 3.14 9.21 -18.96
N TRP A 26 3.85 9.98 -18.13
CA TRP A 26 3.85 9.73 -16.68
C TRP A 26 2.51 10.03 -16.03
N ASP A 27 1.75 11.01 -16.54
CA ASP A 27 0.38 11.27 -16.09
C ASP A 27 -0.55 10.10 -16.42
N ASN A 28 -0.40 9.50 -17.61
CA ASN A 28 -1.11 8.29 -17.98
C ASN A 28 -0.71 7.09 -17.12
N VAL A 29 0.58 6.91 -16.83
CA VAL A 29 1.08 5.89 -15.90
C VAL A 29 0.40 6.05 -14.54
N ALA A 30 0.40 7.24 -13.96
CA ALA A 30 -0.22 7.51 -12.67
C ALA A 30 -1.74 7.30 -12.70
N GLY A 31 -2.40 7.71 -13.79
CA GLY A 31 -3.83 7.47 -14.01
C GLY A 31 -4.19 5.98 -14.07
N LEU A 32 -3.44 5.20 -14.83
CA LEU A 32 -3.62 3.74 -14.91
C LEU A 32 -3.30 3.05 -13.59
N TYR A 33 -2.22 3.46 -12.93
CA TYR A 33 -1.83 2.90 -11.64
C TYR A 33 -2.92 3.05 -10.56
N THR A 34 -3.66 4.16 -10.58
CA THR A 34 -4.76 4.40 -9.64
C THR A 34 -6.04 3.63 -10.00
N SER A 35 -6.09 2.97 -11.17
CA SER A 35 -7.24 2.17 -11.60
C SER A 35 -7.29 0.84 -10.84
N VAL A 36 -8.41 0.57 -10.18
CA VAL A 36 -8.64 -0.68 -9.44
C VAL A 36 -8.58 -1.90 -10.38
N ILE A 37 -8.99 -1.76 -11.63
CA ILE A 37 -9.07 -2.86 -12.61
C ILE A 37 -7.70 -3.50 -12.83
N ILE A 38 -6.63 -2.70 -12.89
CA ILE A 38 -5.26 -3.17 -13.10
C ILE A 38 -4.80 -4.13 -11.98
N TRP A 39 -5.32 -3.96 -10.77
CA TRP A 39 -4.91 -4.73 -9.59
C TRP A 39 -5.81 -5.93 -9.29
N ILE A 40 -6.93 -6.11 -10.04
CA ILE A 40 -7.81 -7.28 -9.88
C ILE A 40 -7.06 -8.60 -10.07
N PRO A 41 -6.22 -8.80 -11.13
CA PRO A 41 -5.46 -10.03 -11.29
C PRO A 41 -4.53 -10.32 -10.10
N LEU A 42 -3.90 -9.28 -9.54
CA LEU A 42 -3.05 -9.42 -8.36
C LEU A 42 -3.85 -9.84 -7.12
N ALA A 43 -5.02 -9.25 -6.90
CA ALA A 43 -5.91 -9.61 -5.79
C ALA A 43 -6.38 -11.07 -5.90
N ILE A 44 -6.78 -11.51 -7.10
CA ILE A 44 -7.16 -12.91 -7.37
C ILE A 44 -5.98 -13.85 -7.07
N THR A 45 -4.77 -13.48 -7.52
CA THR A 45 -3.57 -14.30 -7.30
C THR A 45 -3.18 -14.34 -5.81
N ALA A 46 -3.37 -13.25 -5.07
CA ALA A 46 -3.18 -13.25 -3.61
C ALA A 46 -4.14 -14.21 -2.90
N ILE A 47 -5.41 -14.20 -3.28
CA ILE A 47 -6.40 -15.15 -2.75
C ILE A 47 -6.03 -16.59 -3.12
N PHE A 48 -5.63 -16.85 -4.36
CA PHE A 48 -5.18 -18.15 -4.83
C PHE A 48 -3.94 -18.64 -4.06
N LEU A 49 -2.96 -17.77 -3.82
CA LEU A 49 -1.79 -18.05 -2.99
C LEU A 49 -2.21 -18.52 -1.59
N LEU A 50 -3.18 -17.85 -0.97
CA LEU A 50 -3.68 -18.23 0.35
C LEU A 50 -4.41 -19.58 0.31
N ILE A 51 -5.34 -19.79 -0.64
CA ILE A 51 -6.13 -21.03 -0.76
C ILE A 51 -5.22 -22.25 -0.93
N ARG A 52 -4.14 -22.13 -1.70
CA ARG A 52 -3.22 -23.23 -1.97
C ARG A 52 -2.33 -23.61 -0.79
N ASN A 53 -2.02 -22.63 0.07
CA ASN A 53 -0.96 -22.77 1.05
C ASN A 53 -1.42 -22.81 2.51
N ILE A 54 -2.69 -22.49 2.79
CA ILE A 54 -3.24 -22.54 4.14
C ILE A 54 -4.60 -23.25 4.17
N ASN A 55 -4.95 -23.86 5.32
CA ASN A 55 -6.23 -24.52 5.47
C ASN A 55 -7.39 -23.49 5.57
N SER A 56 -8.63 -23.96 5.35
CA SER A 56 -9.83 -23.11 5.30
C SER A 56 -10.06 -22.27 6.56
N LYS A 57 -9.74 -22.80 7.76
CA LYS A 57 -9.89 -22.05 9.02
C LYS A 57 -8.89 -20.87 9.09
N ARG A 58 -7.63 -21.12 8.72
CA ARG A 58 -6.60 -20.07 8.66
C ARG A 58 -6.86 -19.09 7.54
N LEU A 59 -7.38 -19.55 6.39
CA LEU A 59 -7.80 -18.68 5.29
C LEU A 59 -8.84 -17.67 5.76
N LEU A 60 -9.92 -18.14 6.39
CA LEU A 60 -10.95 -17.26 6.94
C LEU A 60 -10.35 -16.24 7.93
N LEU A 61 -9.47 -16.70 8.82
CA LEU A 61 -8.83 -15.84 9.81
C LEU A 61 -7.93 -14.79 9.13
N VAL A 62 -7.15 -15.15 8.10
CA VAL A 62 -6.33 -14.20 7.34
C VAL A 62 -7.20 -13.16 6.66
N LEU A 63 -8.30 -13.58 6.01
CA LEU A 63 -9.23 -12.65 5.38
C LEU A 63 -9.85 -11.69 6.40
N LEU A 64 -10.21 -12.17 7.59
CA LEU A 64 -10.69 -11.33 8.69
C LEU A 64 -9.60 -10.34 9.16
N MET A 65 -8.33 -10.77 9.24
CA MET A 65 -7.22 -9.86 9.59
C MET A 65 -6.98 -8.80 8.51
N VAL A 66 -7.10 -9.15 7.23
CA VAL A 66 -7.02 -8.17 6.11
C VAL A 66 -8.11 -7.12 6.26
N VAL A 67 -9.38 -7.54 6.44
CA VAL A 67 -10.50 -6.62 6.65
C VAL A 67 -10.28 -5.75 7.89
N LEU A 68 -9.87 -6.35 9.00
CA LEU A 68 -9.58 -5.62 10.24
C LEU A 68 -8.48 -4.58 10.04
N THR A 69 -7.40 -4.92 9.32
CA THR A 69 -6.31 -3.98 9.02
C THR A 69 -6.84 -2.78 8.24
N ILE A 70 -7.62 -3.02 7.16
CA ILE A 70 -8.20 -1.95 6.33
C ILE A 70 -9.12 -1.06 7.16
N VAL A 71 -10.03 -1.66 7.94
CA VAL A 71 -10.99 -0.92 8.76
C VAL A 71 -10.25 -0.06 9.79
N LEU A 72 -9.25 -0.59 10.49
CA LEU A 72 -8.47 0.17 11.46
C LEU A 72 -7.71 1.33 10.80
N CYS A 73 -7.03 1.08 9.68
CA CYS A 73 -6.31 2.12 8.92
C CYS A 73 -7.26 3.23 8.46
N ASP A 74 -8.41 2.85 7.89
CA ASP A 74 -9.37 3.82 7.34
C ASP A 74 -10.06 4.61 8.45
N GLN A 75 -10.52 3.96 9.52
CA GLN A 75 -11.16 4.64 10.64
C GLN A 75 -10.21 5.60 11.36
N LEU A 76 -8.97 5.18 11.63
CA LEU A 76 -7.97 6.09 12.21
C LEU A 76 -7.71 7.29 11.30
N SER A 77 -7.50 7.06 10.00
CA SER A 77 -7.26 8.16 9.06
C SER A 77 -8.47 9.08 8.93
N SER A 78 -9.64 8.50 8.60
CA SER A 78 -10.80 9.28 8.13
C SER A 78 -11.67 9.81 9.26
N SER A 79 -11.86 9.03 10.34
CA SER A 79 -12.77 9.39 11.44
C SER A 79 -12.06 10.04 12.62
N VAL A 80 -10.74 9.84 12.78
CA VAL A 80 -9.99 10.40 13.91
C VAL A 80 -9.06 11.52 13.46
N PHE A 81 -8.04 11.20 12.65
CA PHE A 81 -6.97 12.15 12.38
C PHE A 81 -7.36 13.28 11.44
N LYS A 82 -8.10 13.02 10.36
CA LYS A 82 -8.53 14.10 9.45
C LYS A 82 -9.40 15.15 10.13
N PRO A 83 -10.42 14.77 10.94
CA PRO A 83 -11.21 15.74 11.69
C PRO A 83 -10.44 16.41 12.84
N LEU A 84 -9.36 15.81 13.35
CA LEU A 84 -8.59 16.37 14.47
C LEU A 84 -7.52 17.35 13.98
N VAL A 85 -6.79 16.99 12.91
CA VAL A 85 -5.62 17.74 12.43
C VAL A 85 -6.01 18.85 11.45
N HIS A 86 -7.11 18.69 10.70
CA HIS A 86 -7.62 19.64 9.70
C HIS A 86 -6.57 20.09 8.67
N ARG A 87 -5.52 19.28 8.41
CA ARG A 87 -4.52 19.60 7.40
C ARG A 87 -5.13 19.53 6.00
N LEU A 88 -5.14 20.66 5.30
CA LEU A 88 -5.58 20.72 3.90
C LEU A 88 -4.67 19.86 3.01
N ARG A 89 -5.21 19.39 1.89
CA ARG A 89 -4.43 18.70 0.85
C ARG A 89 -3.60 19.69 0.04
N PRO A 90 -2.52 19.26 -0.66
CA PRO A 90 -1.73 20.14 -1.53
C PRO A 90 -2.58 20.94 -2.50
N THR A 91 -3.56 20.31 -3.16
CA THR A 91 -4.52 20.95 -4.09
C THR A 91 -5.46 21.98 -3.45
N ARG A 92 -5.41 22.17 -2.14
CA ARG A 92 -6.24 23.11 -1.36
C ARG A 92 -5.44 23.94 -0.37
N ASP A 93 -4.13 23.74 -0.28
CA ASP A 93 -3.23 24.56 0.56
C ASP A 93 -3.03 25.92 -0.11
N PRO A 94 -3.44 27.04 0.54
CA PRO A 94 -3.41 28.38 -0.07
C PRO A 94 -1.99 28.84 -0.46
N TYR A 95 -0.94 28.22 0.06
CA TYR A 95 0.45 28.59 -0.24
C TYR A 95 1.01 27.92 -1.49
N ILE A 96 0.43 26.78 -1.92
CA ILE A 96 0.98 26.01 -3.04
C ILE A 96 -0.08 25.55 -4.06
N LEU A 97 -1.37 25.81 -3.85
CA LEU A 97 -2.46 25.29 -4.68
C LEU A 97 -2.32 25.63 -6.18
N ASP A 98 -1.73 26.78 -6.51
CA ASP A 98 -1.51 27.22 -7.88
C ASP A 98 -0.26 26.59 -8.51
N MET A 99 0.58 25.91 -7.71
CA MET A 99 1.80 25.23 -8.15
C MET A 99 1.59 23.70 -8.26
N VAL A 100 0.44 23.19 -7.77
CA VAL A 100 0.17 21.75 -7.72
C VAL A 100 -0.47 21.27 -9.02
N ASP A 101 0.21 20.38 -9.70
CA ASP A 101 -0.34 19.68 -10.86
C ASP A 101 -1.40 18.65 -10.43
N THR A 102 -2.49 18.60 -11.22
CA THR A 102 -3.59 17.68 -11.00
C THR A 102 -3.90 16.87 -12.24
N ILE A 103 -3.98 15.55 -12.12
CA ILE A 103 -4.35 14.70 -13.25
C ILE A 103 -5.86 14.76 -13.44
N LYS A 104 -6.30 15.20 -14.64
CA LYS A 104 -7.72 15.36 -15.02
C LYS A 104 -8.53 16.17 -14.00
N GLY A 105 -7.89 17.14 -13.31
CA GLY A 105 -8.55 18.00 -12.33
C GLY A 105 -8.95 17.30 -11.02
N TYR A 106 -8.44 16.11 -10.74
CA TYR A 106 -8.75 15.39 -9.50
C TYR A 106 -8.07 16.02 -8.30
N ARG A 107 -8.86 16.48 -7.32
CA ARG A 107 -8.35 17.19 -6.13
C ARG A 107 -8.52 16.45 -4.81
N GLY A 108 -9.24 15.33 -4.80
CA GLY A 108 -9.58 14.60 -3.57
C GLY A 108 -10.48 15.37 -2.60
N GLY A 109 -10.59 14.88 -1.36
CA GLY A 109 -11.33 15.55 -0.30
C GLY A 109 -10.61 16.77 0.29
N LEU A 110 -11.18 17.38 1.36
CA LEU A 110 -10.63 18.60 1.96
C LEU A 110 -9.35 18.34 2.75
N TYR A 111 -9.36 17.36 3.66
CA TYR A 111 -8.24 17.05 4.56
C TYR A 111 -7.41 15.86 4.09
N GLY A 112 -6.08 15.95 4.32
CA GLY A 112 -5.10 14.97 3.84
C GLY A 112 -4.46 14.11 4.91
N PHE A 113 -4.28 14.63 6.14
CA PHE A 113 -3.46 13.98 7.17
C PHE A 113 -4.22 12.91 7.95
N PHE A 114 -3.63 11.74 8.09
CA PHE A 114 -2.60 11.10 7.28
C PHE A 114 -3.22 10.38 6.08
N SER A 115 -2.39 9.90 5.14
CA SER A 115 -2.87 9.19 3.95
C SER A 115 -3.43 7.81 4.29
N GLY A 116 -4.75 7.65 4.17
CA GLY A 116 -5.41 6.34 4.34
C GLY A 116 -4.97 5.30 3.29
N HIS A 117 -4.64 5.74 2.04
CA HIS A 117 -4.11 4.84 1.03
C HIS A 117 -2.72 4.30 1.40
N ALA A 118 -1.84 5.14 1.94
CA ALA A 118 -0.54 4.69 2.42
C ALA A 118 -0.71 3.73 3.60
N ALA A 119 -1.56 4.07 4.58
CA ALA A 119 -1.81 3.20 5.73
C ALA A 119 -2.37 1.83 5.32
N ASN A 120 -3.36 1.78 4.41
CA ASN A 120 -3.91 0.53 3.89
C ASN A 120 -2.86 -0.29 3.13
N SER A 121 -2.08 0.33 2.25
CA SER A 121 -1.06 -0.35 1.46
C SER A 121 0.03 -0.97 2.35
N PHE A 122 0.60 -0.17 3.25
CA PHE A 122 1.64 -0.65 4.16
C PHE A 122 1.10 -1.63 5.21
N GLY A 123 -0.14 -1.47 5.66
CA GLY A 123 -0.78 -2.38 6.60
C GLY A 123 -0.97 -3.78 6.00
N ILE A 124 -1.57 -3.85 4.80
CA ILE A 124 -1.77 -5.12 4.09
C ILE A 124 -0.42 -5.77 3.76
N VAL A 125 0.52 -4.99 3.22
CA VAL A 125 1.84 -5.50 2.85
C VAL A 125 2.59 -6.04 4.06
N THR A 126 2.57 -5.35 5.19
CA THR A 126 3.21 -5.82 6.43
C THR A 126 2.59 -7.14 6.91
N LEU A 127 1.25 -7.24 6.91
CA LEU A 127 0.56 -8.49 7.25
C LEU A 127 1.02 -9.64 6.33
N PHE A 128 1.08 -9.43 5.01
CA PHE A 128 1.49 -10.47 4.07
C PHE A 128 2.98 -10.82 4.15
N ILE A 129 3.87 -9.84 4.38
CA ILE A 129 5.30 -10.08 4.61
C ILE A 129 5.50 -11.02 5.81
N LEU A 130 4.79 -10.73 6.89
CA LEU A 130 4.88 -11.52 8.12
C LEU A 130 4.24 -12.91 7.98
N LEU A 131 3.24 -13.07 7.10
CA LEU A 131 2.61 -14.35 6.78
C LEU A 131 3.48 -15.22 5.86
N VAL A 132 3.94 -14.68 4.74
CA VAL A 132 4.61 -15.44 3.66
C VAL A 132 6.07 -15.71 3.97
N LYS A 133 6.78 -14.77 4.60
CA LYS A 133 8.18 -14.87 5.02
C LYS A 133 9.12 -15.33 3.90
N ASP A 134 8.97 -14.72 2.74
CA ASP A 134 9.90 -14.86 1.61
C ASP A 134 10.56 -13.51 1.30
N LYS A 135 11.87 -13.51 1.04
CA LYS A 135 12.65 -12.28 0.83
C LYS A 135 12.21 -11.52 -0.42
N TRP A 136 12.07 -12.23 -1.54
CA TRP A 136 11.76 -11.58 -2.82
C TRP A 136 10.32 -11.09 -2.86
N PHE A 137 9.39 -11.87 -2.31
CA PHE A 137 8.03 -11.43 -2.09
C PHE A 137 7.99 -10.15 -1.25
N SER A 138 8.68 -10.15 -0.11
CA SER A 138 8.70 -9.00 0.81
C SER A 138 9.21 -7.72 0.15
N ILE A 139 10.31 -7.81 -0.61
CA ILE A 139 10.86 -6.68 -1.35
C ILE A 139 9.85 -6.18 -2.40
N ALA A 140 9.29 -7.09 -3.19
CA ALA A 140 8.40 -6.72 -4.30
C ALA A 140 7.10 -6.04 -3.81
N VAL A 141 6.45 -6.59 -2.77
CA VAL A 141 5.23 -5.99 -2.21
C VAL A 141 5.51 -4.68 -1.47
N LEU A 142 6.70 -4.54 -0.83
CA LEU A 142 7.11 -3.28 -0.21
C LEU A 142 7.32 -2.19 -1.26
N VAL A 143 8.01 -2.50 -2.36
CA VAL A 143 8.18 -1.58 -3.49
C VAL A 143 6.82 -1.18 -4.07
N TRP A 144 5.89 -2.13 -4.20
CA TRP A 144 4.51 -1.84 -4.61
C TRP A 144 3.83 -0.85 -3.66
N ALA A 145 3.93 -1.04 -2.34
CA ALA A 145 3.32 -0.13 -1.36
C ALA A 145 3.94 1.28 -1.42
N ILE A 146 5.26 1.38 -1.61
CA ILE A 146 5.96 2.66 -1.77
C ILE A 146 5.46 3.38 -3.02
N ILE A 147 5.43 2.72 -4.18
CA ILE A 147 4.97 3.33 -5.43
C ILE A 147 3.49 3.73 -5.32
N ASN A 148 2.64 2.84 -4.79
CA ASN A 148 1.21 3.12 -4.59
C ASN A 148 0.96 4.35 -3.72
N SER A 149 1.82 4.57 -2.75
CA SER A 149 1.73 5.71 -1.85
C SER A 149 2.30 6.99 -2.49
N LEU A 150 3.45 6.92 -3.15
CA LEU A 150 4.08 8.08 -3.81
C LEU A 150 3.23 8.62 -4.98
N ILE A 151 2.49 7.77 -5.67
CA ILE A 151 1.54 8.22 -6.70
C ILE A 151 0.49 9.16 -6.13
N ARG A 152 0.12 9.06 -4.84
CA ARG A 152 -0.79 10.01 -4.20
C ARG A 152 -0.19 11.41 -4.06
N THR A 153 1.12 11.50 -3.87
CA THR A 153 1.85 12.78 -3.93
C THR A 153 1.98 13.26 -5.36
N TYR A 154 2.31 12.37 -6.29
CA TYR A 154 2.41 12.70 -7.72
C TYR A 154 1.13 13.35 -8.27
N ILE A 155 -0.05 12.82 -7.95
CA ILE A 155 -1.35 13.37 -8.37
C ILE A 155 -1.84 14.54 -7.49
N GLY A 156 -1.02 15.05 -6.57
CA GLY A 156 -1.29 16.25 -5.76
C GLY A 156 -2.28 16.09 -4.60
N VAL A 157 -2.68 14.87 -4.23
CA VAL A 157 -3.73 14.68 -3.19
C VAL A 157 -3.19 14.48 -1.77
N HIS A 158 -1.89 14.24 -1.60
CA HIS A 158 -1.26 14.08 -0.28
C HIS A 158 0.13 14.72 -0.24
N PHE A 159 0.48 15.34 0.86
CA PHE A 159 1.85 15.70 1.18
C PHE A 159 2.70 14.45 1.41
N LEU A 160 4.01 14.58 1.21
CA LEU A 160 4.94 13.48 1.48
C LEU A 160 4.90 13.07 2.96
N GLY A 161 4.79 14.03 3.88
CA GLY A 161 4.59 13.77 5.30
C GLY A 161 3.33 12.99 5.63
N ASP A 162 2.21 13.20 4.90
CA ASP A 162 0.99 12.40 5.05
C ASP A 162 1.23 10.93 4.69
N ILE A 163 2.06 10.69 3.66
CA ILE A 163 2.45 9.35 3.20
C ILE A 163 3.32 8.65 4.24
N ILE A 164 4.35 9.34 4.75
CA ILE A 164 5.29 8.78 5.75
C ILE A 164 4.54 8.36 7.01
N VAL A 165 3.70 9.24 7.56
CA VAL A 165 2.92 8.92 8.76
C VAL A 165 1.92 7.80 8.47
N GLY A 166 1.23 7.84 7.31
CA GLY A 166 0.34 6.76 6.89
C GLY A 166 1.05 5.41 6.79
N ALA A 167 2.27 5.37 6.22
CA ALA A 167 3.08 4.16 6.12
C ALA A 167 3.46 3.60 7.51
N ILE A 168 3.90 4.46 8.43
CA ILE A 168 4.25 4.05 9.81
C ILE A 168 3.02 3.47 10.52
N VAL A 169 1.87 4.16 10.47
CA VAL A 169 0.62 3.68 11.08
C VAL A 169 0.19 2.37 10.43
N GLY A 170 0.28 2.25 9.11
CA GLY A 170 -0.03 1.01 8.40
C GLY A 170 0.84 -0.16 8.86
N CYS A 171 2.16 0.03 8.93
CA CYS A 171 3.09 -1.00 9.43
C CYS A 171 2.76 -1.43 10.87
N LEU A 172 2.42 -0.50 11.74
CA LEU A 172 2.05 -0.81 13.13
C LEU A 172 0.75 -1.62 13.18
N LEU A 173 -0.28 -1.21 12.42
CA LEU A 173 -1.57 -1.92 12.39
C LEU A 173 -1.49 -3.28 11.71
N GLY A 174 -0.73 -3.41 10.62
CA GLY A 174 -0.46 -4.70 9.97
C GLY A 174 0.29 -5.66 10.89
N SER A 175 1.26 -5.16 11.66
CA SER A 175 1.98 -5.94 12.68
C SER A 175 1.05 -6.35 13.83
N PHE A 176 0.17 -5.46 14.26
CA PHE A 176 -0.82 -5.72 15.30
C PHE A 176 -1.82 -6.81 14.89
N THR A 177 -2.37 -6.74 13.68
CA THR A 177 -3.30 -7.76 13.18
C THR A 177 -2.60 -9.10 12.93
N TYR A 178 -1.34 -9.10 12.50
CA TYR A 178 -0.54 -10.31 12.45
C TYR A 178 -0.29 -10.89 13.85
N TRP A 179 -0.06 -10.07 14.86
CA TRP A 179 0.06 -10.51 16.25
C TRP A 179 -1.22 -11.20 16.74
N ILE A 180 -2.41 -10.63 16.46
CA ILE A 180 -3.70 -11.28 16.75
C ILE A 180 -3.80 -12.63 16.05
N TYR A 181 -3.47 -12.69 14.74
CA TYR A 181 -3.44 -13.93 13.98
C TYR A 181 -2.57 -14.99 14.67
N ASN A 182 -1.39 -14.61 15.13
CA ASN A 182 -0.47 -15.50 15.84
C ASN A 182 -1.02 -15.99 17.18
N LEU A 183 -1.71 -15.15 17.94
CA LEU A 183 -2.33 -15.56 19.20
C LEU A 183 -3.40 -16.62 18.96
N VAL A 184 -4.26 -16.41 17.96
CA VAL A 184 -5.35 -17.35 17.64
C VAL A 184 -4.82 -18.69 17.10
N THR A 185 -3.73 -18.65 16.32
CA THR A 185 -3.19 -19.86 15.68
C THR A 185 -2.09 -20.56 16.48
N ARG A 186 -1.76 -20.07 17.67
CA ARG A 186 -0.63 -20.56 18.49
C ARG A 186 -0.71 -22.06 18.78
N ASN A 187 -1.89 -22.59 19.11
CA ASN A 187 -2.08 -23.99 19.45
C ASN A 187 -2.09 -24.94 18.24
N ASP A 188 -2.23 -24.39 17.02
CA ASP A 188 -2.26 -25.19 15.78
C ASP A 188 -0.87 -25.31 15.13
N ARG A 189 0.17 -24.66 15.66
CA ARG A 189 1.52 -24.64 15.07
C ARG A 189 2.21 -26.00 15.14
N ASP A 190 1.96 -26.80 16.18
CA ASP A 190 2.62 -28.09 16.39
C ASP A 190 2.26 -29.13 15.33
N ARG A 191 1.17 -28.93 14.58
CA ARG A 191 0.75 -29.81 13.48
C ARG A 191 1.37 -29.44 12.12
N TRP A 192 2.05 -28.29 12.03
CA TRP A 192 2.64 -27.76 10.79
C TRP A 192 4.18 -27.89 10.79
N ASN A 193 4.72 -28.85 11.54
CA ASN A 193 6.13 -29.23 11.40
C ASN A 193 6.33 -29.92 10.05
N VAL A 194 6.44 -29.09 9.03
CA VAL A 194 6.72 -29.54 7.68
C VAL A 194 8.18 -29.96 7.63
N HIS A 195 8.42 -31.21 7.37
CA HIS A 195 9.71 -31.74 6.90
C HIS A 195 9.99 -31.13 5.52
N ASN A 196 10.51 -29.90 5.48
CA ASN A 196 10.59 -29.17 4.24
C ASN A 196 12.01 -28.97 3.80
N SER A 197 12.26 -29.43 2.60
CA SER A 197 13.37 -28.88 1.81
C SER A 197 13.14 -27.37 1.69
N SER A 198 14.03 -26.55 2.25
CA SER A 198 14.03 -25.09 2.18
C SER A 198 14.06 -24.55 0.72
N ILE A 199 14.21 -25.43 -0.26
CA ILE A 199 14.21 -25.13 -1.70
C ILE A 199 12.79 -24.93 -2.23
N LEU A 200 11.81 -25.75 -1.78
CA LEU A 200 10.44 -25.74 -2.33
C LEU A 200 9.46 -24.80 -1.58
N TYR A 201 9.77 -24.50 -0.31
CA TYR A 201 8.88 -23.75 0.55
C TYR A 201 9.56 -22.54 1.20
N THR A 202 8.78 -21.52 1.53
CA THR A 202 9.22 -20.39 2.36
C THR A 202 9.38 -20.82 3.82
N SER A 203 9.97 -19.98 4.65
CA SER A 203 10.14 -20.27 6.09
C SER A 203 8.80 -20.40 6.86
N SER A 204 7.69 -19.98 6.27
CA SER A 204 6.34 -20.13 6.81
C SER A 204 5.52 -21.24 6.16
N GLY A 205 6.10 -21.99 5.20
CA GLY A 205 5.47 -23.14 4.56
C GLY A 205 4.67 -22.82 3.28
N PHE A 206 4.80 -21.63 2.73
CA PHE A 206 4.22 -21.33 1.41
C PHE A 206 5.07 -21.92 0.28
N MET A 207 4.45 -22.49 -0.75
CA MET A 207 5.15 -23.00 -1.93
C MET A 207 5.80 -21.85 -2.69
N ARG A 208 7.11 -21.97 -2.98
CA ARG A 208 7.84 -20.92 -3.73
C ARG A 208 7.34 -20.74 -5.16
N SER A 209 6.81 -21.79 -5.79
CA SER A 209 6.18 -21.69 -7.12
C SER A 209 4.96 -20.76 -7.11
N ASP A 210 4.14 -20.83 -6.06
CA ASP A 210 2.96 -19.98 -5.94
C ASP A 210 3.35 -18.52 -5.61
N VAL A 211 4.40 -18.33 -4.80
CA VAL A 211 5.01 -17.02 -4.56
C VAL A 211 5.58 -16.45 -5.87
N PHE A 212 6.28 -17.25 -6.66
CA PHE A 212 6.82 -16.82 -7.95
C PHE A 212 5.71 -16.43 -8.93
N MET A 213 4.62 -17.21 -9.00
CA MET A 213 3.44 -16.86 -9.80
C MET A 213 2.86 -15.50 -9.39
N PHE A 214 2.73 -15.22 -8.07
CA PHE A 214 2.28 -13.91 -7.58
C PHE A 214 3.21 -12.78 -8.07
N LEU A 215 4.53 -12.99 -8.00
CA LEU A 215 5.50 -12.02 -8.49
C LEU A 215 5.38 -11.79 -10.00
N CYS A 216 5.18 -12.85 -10.79
CA CYS A 216 4.96 -12.73 -12.24
C CYS A 216 3.71 -11.88 -12.56
N VAL A 217 2.61 -12.08 -11.83
CA VAL A 217 1.39 -11.27 -12.00
C VAL A 217 1.62 -9.82 -11.58
N LEU A 218 2.33 -9.58 -10.49
CA LEU A 218 2.69 -8.22 -10.05
C LEU A 218 3.50 -7.48 -11.12
N PHE A 219 4.58 -8.11 -11.65
CA PHE A 219 5.40 -7.53 -12.72
C PHE A 219 4.62 -7.39 -14.03
N GLY A 220 3.75 -8.35 -14.35
CA GLY A 220 2.82 -8.26 -15.48
C GLY A 220 1.91 -7.05 -15.38
N SER A 221 1.36 -6.76 -14.19
CA SER A 221 0.55 -5.55 -13.96
C SER A 221 1.33 -4.25 -14.20
N TYR A 222 2.60 -4.19 -13.76
CA TYR A 222 3.47 -3.05 -14.09
C TYR A 222 3.70 -2.93 -15.60
N SER A 223 3.95 -4.04 -16.28
CA SER A 223 4.13 -4.04 -17.74
C SER A 223 2.89 -3.52 -18.46
N VAL A 224 1.69 -3.93 -18.02
CA VAL A 224 0.42 -3.45 -18.58
C VAL A 224 0.26 -1.94 -18.35
N ILE A 225 0.62 -1.41 -17.18
CA ILE A 225 0.58 0.03 -16.90
C ILE A 225 1.54 0.79 -17.84
N MET A 226 2.80 0.35 -17.91
CA MET A 226 3.83 1.04 -18.69
C MET A 226 3.52 1.02 -20.20
N ILE A 227 3.07 -0.12 -20.74
CA ILE A 227 2.69 -0.25 -22.14
C ILE A 227 1.38 0.49 -22.41
N GLY A 228 0.38 0.32 -21.53
CA GLY A 228 -0.93 0.97 -21.67
C GLY A 228 -0.83 2.50 -21.68
N ALA A 229 0.10 3.08 -20.92
CA ALA A 229 0.33 4.52 -20.87
C ALA A 229 0.78 5.10 -22.23
N CYS A 230 1.37 4.30 -23.12
CA CYS A 230 1.73 4.71 -24.47
C CYS A 230 0.51 4.88 -25.40
N PHE A 231 -0.62 4.24 -25.07
CA PHE A 231 -1.83 4.22 -25.92
C PHE A 231 -2.99 5.05 -25.34
N THR A 232 -2.85 5.56 -24.13
CA THR A 232 -3.84 6.49 -23.54
C THR A 232 -3.56 7.89 -24.07
N ILE A 233 -4.40 8.39 -24.98
CA ILE A 233 -4.38 9.75 -25.53
C ILE A 233 -5.34 10.64 -24.75
#